data_2df042e06b80556d85ce96d487c538e8
#
_entry.id   2df042e06b80556d85ce96d487c538e8
#
_cell.length_a   1.000
_cell.length_b   1.000
_cell.length_c   1.000
_cell.angle_alpha   90.00
_cell.angle_beta   90.00
_cell.angle_gamma   90.00
#
_symmetry.space_group_name_H-M   'P 1'
#
loop_
_entity.id
_entity.type
_entity.pdbx_description
1 polymer ?
#
loop_
_entity_poly.entity_id
_entity_poly.type
_entity_poly.pdbx_seq_one_letter_code
_entity_poly.pdbx_strand_id
1 'polypeptide(L)'
;MVFNINDNGEIEDFEVDWLGKKVYVSMEEAEIYDEELEKQMSLILGNVKEWDVKIKNSIVKKYLGMANSRLRENKLSVPLEKIIQKLGNSLTKYDVENARNGIITENFFFQNLTIDEIMPYSISQFSVWAYDEVLFNGYMFITDAEIYEKVVFDDLTNIYKKL
;
A
#
# COMPACT_ATOMS: atom_id res chain seq x y z
N MET A 1 10.14 -3.91 -20.70
CA MET A 1 8.86 -4.53 -20.24
C MET A 1 7.96 -4.65 -21.46
N VAL A 2 7.25 -5.74 -21.61
CA VAL A 2 6.31 -5.91 -22.73
C VAL A 2 4.89 -5.91 -22.17
N PHE A 3 4.06 -5.00 -22.63
CA PHE A 3 2.66 -4.90 -22.22
C PHE A 3 1.76 -5.62 -23.20
N ASN A 4 0.71 -6.24 -22.70
CA ASN A 4 -0.38 -6.73 -23.56
C ASN A 4 -1.27 -5.54 -23.96
N ILE A 5 -1.70 -5.55 -25.21
CA ILE A 5 -2.58 -4.54 -25.76
C ILE A 5 -3.87 -5.24 -26.21
N ASN A 6 -5.01 -4.71 -25.77
CA ASN A 6 -6.32 -5.25 -26.12
C ASN A 6 -6.72 -4.88 -27.56
N ASP A 7 -7.85 -5.41 -28.03
CA ASP A 7 -8.36 -5.16 -29.38
C ASP A 7 -8.67 -3.68 -29.68
N ASN A 8 -8.80 -2.85 -28.64
CA ASN A 8 -9.03 -1.39 -28.76
C ASN A 8 -7.73 -0.59 -28.81
N GLY A 9 -6.56 -1.24 -28.71
CA GLY A 9 -5.27 -0.59 -28.67
C GLY A 9 -4.88 -0.03 -27.29
N GLU A 10 -5.54 -0.45 -26.23
CA GLU A 10 -5.27 -0.04 -24.85
C GLU A 10 -4.40 -1.08 -24.14
N ILE A 11 -3.53 -0.62 -23.25
CA ILE A 11 -2.71 -1.49 -22.42
C ILE A 11 -3.61 -2.21 -21.42
N GLU A 12 -3.52 -3.52 -21.36
CA GLU A 12 -4.23 -4.33 -20.37
C GLU A 12 -3.60 -4.18 -18.98
N ASP A 13 -4.39 -4.42 -17.95
CA ASP A 13 -3.90 -4.54 -16.58
C ASP A 13 -2.84 -5.63 -16.46
N PHE A 14 -1.87 -5.43 -15.59
CA PHE A 14 -0.76 -6.37 -15.41
C PHE A 14 -0.30 -6.43 -13.96
N GLU A 15 0.62 -7.35 -13.68
CA GLU A 15 1.22 -7.48 -12.35
C GLU A 15 2.70 -7.13 -12.38
N VAL A 16 3.18 -6.55 -11.27
CA VAL A 16 4.59 -6.29 -11.03
C VAL A 16 5.06 -6.96 -9.74
N ASP A 17 6.36 -7.18 -9.62
CA ASP A 17 6.95 -7.64 -8.36
C ASP A 17 7.19 -6.46 -7.41
N TRP A 18 6.59 -6.55 -6.23
CA TRP A 18 6.78 -5.59 -5.13
C TRP A 18 7.35 -6.33 -3.92
N LEU A 19 8.66 -6.34 -3.79
CA LEU A 19 9.36 -7.04 -2.69
C LEU A 19 8.98 -8.53 -2.57
N GLY A 20 8.90 -9.22 -3.70
CA GLY A 20 8.53 -10.65 -3.75
C GLY A 20 7.03 -10.94 -3.69
N LYS A 21 6.19 -9.91 -3.71
CA LYS A 21 4.73 -10.05 -3.83
C LYS A 21 4.27 -9.50 -5.17
N LYS A 22 3.23 -10.11 -5.72
CA LYS A 22 2.56 -9.58 -6.90
C LYS A 22 1.67 -8.41 -6.50
N VAL A 23 1.85 -7.27 -7.17
CA VAL A 23 1.03 -6.08 -7.04
C VAL A 23 0.38 -5.80 -8.39
N TYR A 24 -0.90 -5.55 -8.37
CA TYR A 24 -1.69 -5.28 -9.54
C TYR A 24 -1.47 -3.86 -10.05
N VAL A 25 -1.36 -3.69 -11.36
CA VAL A 25 -1.33 -2.38 -12.00
C VAL A 25 -2.59 -2.24 -12.84
N SER A 26 -3.50 -1.39 -12.38
CA SER A 26 -4.75 -1.10 -13.06
C SER A 26 -4.58 0.03 -14.06
N MET A 27 -4.96 -0.23 -15.29
CA MET A 27 -4.89 0.73 -16.39
C MET A 27 -6.23 1.45 -16.65
N GLU A 28 -7.24 1.20 -15.83
CA GLU A 28 -8.61 1.71 -16.03
C GLU A 28 -8.70 3.23 -16.21
N GLU A 29 -7.90 3.97 -15.44
CA GLU A 29 -7.88 5.45 -15.45
C GLU A 29 -6.64 6.02 -16.17
N ALA A 30 -5.86 5.17 -16.83
CA ALA A 30 -4.57 5.57 -17.39
C ALA A 30 -4.70 6.24 -18.76
N GLU A 31 -4.14 7.44 -18.87
CA GLU A 31 -3.90 8.16 -20.12
C GLU A 31 -2.38 8.21 -20.39
N ILE A 32 -1.78 7.08 -20.74
CA ILE A 32 -0.33 6.93 -20.86
C ILE A 32 0.02 5.95 -21.99
N TYR A 33 1.10 6.24 -22.73
CA TYR A 33 1.62 5.38 -23.80
C TYR A 33 2.66 4.38 -23.27
N ASP A 34 2.90 3.30 -24.02
CA ASP A 34 3.79 2.20 -23.64
C ASP A 34 5.17 2.65 -23.15
N GLU A 35 5.85 3.51 -23.90
CA GLU A 35 7.21 4.00 -23.56
C GLU A 35 7.21 4.84 -22.28
N GLU A 36 6.17 5.62 -22.09
CA GLU A 36 5.98 6.44 -20.89
C GLU A 36 5.69 5.60 -19.66
N LEU A 37 4.84 4.58 -19.82
CA LEU A 37 4.51 3.63 -18.76
C LEU A 37 5.74 2.79 -18.36
N GLU A 38 6.52 2.32 -19.35
CA GLU A 38 7.76 1.58 -19.06
C GLU A 38 8.74 2.43 -18.26
N LYS A 39 8.90 3.69 -18.61
CA LYS A 39 9.74 4.63 -17.86
C LYS A 39 9.21 4.86 -16.43
N GLN A 40 7.90 5.04 -16.30
CA GLN A 40 7.24 5.21 -15.00
C GLN A 40 7.45 3.99 -14.11
N MET A 41 7.17 2.79 -14.62
CA MET A 41 7.35 1.55 -13.89
C MET A 41 8.83 1.31 -13.51
N SER A 42 9.77 1.64 -14.38
CA SER A 42 11.20 1.53 -14.09
C SER A 42 11.63 2.42 -12.92
N LEU A 43 11.10 3.64 -12.85
CA LEU A 43 11.37 4.56 -11.73
C LEU A 43 10.75 4.06 -10.41
N ILE A 44 9.54 3.53 -10.47
CA ILE A 44 8.85 3.00 -9.28
C ILE A 44 9.58 1.75 -8.78
N LEU A 45 9.76 0.75 -9.64
CA LEU A 45 10.31 -0.55 -9.26
C LEU A 45 11.81 -0.50 -8.96
N GLY A 46 12.56 0.46 -9.54
CA GLY A 46 13.97 0.66 -9.26
C GLY A 46 14.30 1.03 -7.80
N ASN A 47 13.33 1.55 -7.06
CA ASN A 47 13.47 1.95 -5.66
C ASN A 47 12.35 1.40 -4.76
N VAL A 48 11.82 0.24 -5.07
CA VAL A 48 10.63 -0.33 -4.42
C VAL A 48 10.76 -0.43 -2.89
N LYS A 49 11.94 -0.74 -2.36
CA LYS A 49 12.17 -0.80 -0.90
C LYS A 49 11.98 0.55 -0.21
N GLU A 50 12.51 1.60 -0.83
CA GLU A 50 12.38 2.96 -0.31
C GLU A 50 10.93 3.43 -0.36
N TRP A 51 10.25 3.17 -1.48
CA TRP A 51 8.85 3.56 -1.66
C TRP A 51 7.91 2.81 -0.72
N ASP A 52 8.10 1.50 -0.53
CA ASP A 52 7.30 0.70 0.40
C ASP A 52 7.35 1.27 1.81
N VAL A 53 8.55 1.54 2.31
CA VAL A 53 8.76 2.13 3.64
C VAL A 53 8.13 3.52 3.74
N LYS A 54 8.32 4.36 2.74
CA LYS A 54 7.81 5.73 2.74
C LYS A 54 6.29 5.79 2.71
N ILE A 55 5.66 4.99 1.86
CA ILE A 55 4.20 4.90 1.76
C ILE A 55 3.60 4.39 3.08
N LYS A 56 4.09 3.27 3.58
CA LYS A 56 3.59 2.67 4.83
C LYS A 56 3.78 3.58 6.04
N ASN A 57 4.93 4.24 6.15
CA ASN A 57 5.16 5.20 7.25
C ASN A 57 4.23 6.41 7.17
N SER A 58 3.90 6.89 5.98
CA SER A 58 2.92 7.97 5.79
C SER A 58 1.53 7.55 6.31
N ILE A 59 1.10 6.32 5.99
CA ILE A 59 -0.16 5.74 6.48
C ILE A 59 -0.13 5.62 8.00
N VAL A 60 0.92 5.02 8.55
CA VAL A 60 1.08 4.79 9.99
C VAL A 60 1.03 6.12 10.74
N LYS A 61 1.80 7.10 10.32
CA LYS A 61 1.85 8.42 10.96
C LYS A 61 0.46 9.08 11.03
N LYS A 62 -0.32 8.95 9.98
CA LYS A 62 -1.63 9.61 9.88
C LYS A 62 -2.74 8.85 10.62
N TYR A 63 -2.70 7.53 10.61
CA TYR A 63 -3.83 6.69 11.05
C TYR A 63 -3.57 5.85 12.30
N LEU A 64 -2.40 5.95 12.95
CA LEU A 64 -2.09 5.18 14.18
C LEU A 64 -3.11 5.41 15.30
N GLY A 65 -3.55 6.65 15.50
CA GLY A 65 -4.57 6.96 16.49
C GLY A 65 -5.89 6.26 16.23
N MET A 66 -6.30 6.19 14.96
CA MET A 66 -7.51 5.47 14.54
C MET A 66 -7.34 3.96 14.70
N ALA A 67 -6.17 3.40 14.38
CA ALA A 67 -5.86 1.99 14.60
C ALA A 67 -6.00 1.61 16.08
N ASN A 68 -5.48 2.42 16.98
CA ASN A 68 -5.62 2.23 18.42
C ASN A 68 -7.07 2.33 18.89
N SER A 69 -7.86 3.24 18.34
CA SER A 69 -9.29 3.34 18.65
C SER A 69 -10.05 2.08 18.22
N ARG A 70 -9.75 1.55 17.05
CA ARG A 70 -10.37 0.31 16.55
C ARG A 70 -10.03 -0.91 17.41
N LEU A 71 -8.79 -1.02 17.90
CA LEU A 71 -8.41 -2.07 18.84
C LEU A 71 -9.22 -1.95 20.15
N ARG A 72 -9.29 -0.77 20.72
CA ARG A 72 -10.04 -0.54 21.98
C ARG A 72 -11.55 -0.80 21.82
N GLU A 73 -12.11 -0.52 20.65
CA GLU A 73 -13.51 -0.77 20.34
C GLU A 73 -13.80 -2.23 19.94
N ASN A 74 -12.79 -3.09 19.98
CA ASN A 74 -12.86 -4.49 19.59
C ASN A 74 -13.34 -4.71 18.14
N LYS A 75 -12.84 -3.89 17.23
CA LYS A 75 -13.20 -3.92 15.78
C LYS A 75 -12.21 -4.69 14.91
N LEU A 76 -11.42 -5.60 15.51
CA LEU A 76 -10.51 -6.46 14.76
C LEU A 76 -11.31 -7.48 13.94
N SER A 77 -10.89 -7.70 12.70
CA SER A 77 -11.51 -8.73 11.83
C SER A 77 -11.14 -10.17 12.22
N VAL A 78 -10.01 -10.33 12.89
CA VAL A 78 -9.53 -11.62 13.44
C VAL A 78 -9.00 -11.44 14.86
N PRO A 79 -8.94 -12.49 15.68
CA PRO A 79 -8.38 -12.42 17.02
C PRO A 79 -6.93 -11.91 17.03
N LEU A 80 -6.60 -11.06 17.99
CA LEU A 80 -5.27 -10.46 18.13
C LEU A 80 -4.13 -11.49 18.11
N GLU A 81 -4.29 -12.62 18.81
CA GLU A 81 -3.25 -13.65 18.88
C GLU A 81 -2.98 -14.31 17.51
N LYS A 82 -3.97 -14.40 16.63
CA LYS A 82 -3.77 -14.87 15.25
C LYS A 82 -2.96 -13.89 14.43
N ILE A 83 -3.13 -12.60 14.64
CA ILE A 83 -2.35 -11.55 13.97
C ILE A 83 -0.90 -11.64 14.44
N ILE A 84 -0.68 -11.70 15.73
CA ILE A 84 0.66 -11.84 16.33
C ILE A 84 1.37 -13.08 15.78
N GLN A 85 0.68 -14.21 15.71
CA GLN A 85 1.22 -15.44 15.12
C GLN A 85 1.58 -15.29 13.65
N LYS A 86 0.71 -14.66 12.85
CA LYS A 86 0.93 -14.43 11.41
C LYS A 86 2.14 -13.54 11.16
N LEU A 87 2.29 -12.46 11.92
CA LEU A 87 3.39 -11.52 11.77
C LEU A 87 4.71 -12.04 12.35
N GLY A 88 4.65 -12.90 13.36
CA GLY A 88 5.79 -13.63 13.92
C GLY A 88 6.98 -12.73 14.23
N ASN A 89 8.14 -13.04 13.63
CA ASN A 89 9.41 -12.32 13.85
C ASN A 89 9.42 -10.89 13.28
N SER A 90 8.42 -10.48 12.51
CA SER A 90 8.27 -9.09 12.07
C SER A 90 7.90 -8.15 13.23
N LEU A 91 7.36 -8.72 14.32
CA LEU A 91 7.04 -8.00 15.55
C LEU A 91 8.15 -8.18 16.59
N THR A 92 8.46 -7.11 17.30
CA THR A 92 9.33 -7.15 18.47
C THR A 92 8.52 -7.59 19.70
N LYS A 93 9.22 -7.99 20.77
CA LYS A 93 8.58 -8.27 22.07
C LYS A 93 7.80 -7.06 22.57
N TYR A 94 8.32 -5.87 22.37
CA TYR A 94 7.66 -4.61 22.71
C TYR A 94 6.31 -4.45 21.97
N ASP A 95 6.27 -4.75 20.66
CA ASP A 95 5.04 -4.68 19.87
C ASP A 95 3.98 -5.62 20.40
N VAL A 96 4.37 -6.86 20.70
CA VAL A 96 3.46 -7.91 21.20
C VAL A 96 2.91 -7.56 22.58
N GLU A 97 3.75 -7.13 23.51
CA GLU A 97 3.34 -6.73 24.85
C GLU A 97 2.39 -5.53 24.82
N ASN A 98 2.68 -4.52 24.01
CA ASN A 98 1.80 -3.38 23.85
C ASN A 98 0.45 -3.76 23.23
N ALA A 99 0.43 -4.58 22.18
CA ALA A 99 -0.81 -5.02 21.54
C ALA A 99 -1.72 -5.78 22.52
N ARG A 100 -1.16 -6.66 23.34
CA ARG A 100 -1.91 -7.37 24.41
C ARG A 100 -2.44 -6.43 25.49
N ASN A 101 -1.82 -5.28 25.67
CA ASN A 101 -2.28 -4.22 26.58
C ASN A 101 -3.19 -3.19 25.88
N GLY A 102 -3.64 -3.45 24.67
CA GLY A 102 -4.56 -2.58 23.93
C GLY A 102 -3.90 -1.40 23.21
N ILE A 103 -2.60 -1.49 22.92
CA ILE A 103 -1.84 -0.45 22.25
C ILE A 103 -1.21 -1.01 20.97
N ILE A 104 -1.59 -0.46 19.82
CA ILE A 104 -0.94 -0.72 18.53
C ILE A 104 0.28 0.18 18.42
N THR A 105 1.46 -0.43 18.26
CA THR A 105 2.70 0.30 17.97
C THR A 105 2.78 0.66 16.48
N GLU A 106 3.65 1.62 16.15
CA GLU A 106 3.90 1.97 14.74
C GLU A 106 4.35 0.76 13.93
N ASN A 107 5.29 -0.04 14.46
CA ASN A 107 5.76 -1.25 13.78
C ASN A 107 4.66 -2.29 13.60
N PHE A 108 3.80 -2.52 14.61
CA PHE A 108 2.66 -3.43 14.49
C PHE A 108 1.75 -3.02 13.33
N PHE A 109 1.39 -1.76 13.23
CA PHE A 109 0.57 -1.25 12.14
C PHE A 109 1.29 -1.34 10.79
N PHE A 110 2.55 -0.93 10.73
CA PHE A 110 3.38 -1.02 9.52
C PHE A 110 3.43 -2.44 8.95
N GLN A 111 3.66 -3.45 9.81
CA GLN A 111 3.77 -4.85 9.40
C GLN A 111 2.45 -5.45 8.91
N ASN A 112 1.32 -4.88 9.30
CA ASN A 112 0.00 -5.28 8.81
C ASN A 112 -0.36 -4.65 7.45
N LEU A 113 0.30 -3.58 7.02
CA LEU A 113 0.01 -2.93 5.76
C LEU A 113 0.53 -3.74 4.58
N THR A 114 -0.29 -3.86 3.57
CA THR A 114 0.04 -4.51 2.30
C THR A 114 -0.21 -3.54 1.16
N ILE A 115 0.79 -3.34 0.30
CA ILE A 115 0.59 -2.66 -0.99
C ILE A 115 -0.16 -3.63 -1.90
N ASP A 116 -1.24 -3.17 -2.51
CA ASP A 116 -2.18 -3.98 -3.28
C ASP A 116 -2.19 -3.62 -4.76
N GLU A 117 -2.22 -2.33 -5.05
CA GLU A 117 -2.45 -1.86 -6.41
C GLU A 117 -1.69 -0.57 -6.70
N ILE A 118 -1.25 -0.43 -7.93
CA ILE A 118 -0.73 0.81 -8.51
C ILE A 118 -1.70 1.24 -9.60
N MET A 119 -2.10 2.50 -9.58
CA MET A 119 -2.99 3.06 -10.59
C MET A 119 -2.31 4.25 -11.28
N PRO A 120 -1.74 4.06 -12.47
CA PRO A 120 -1.25 5.16 -13.30
C PRO A 120 -2.41 6.05 -13.77
N TYR A 121 -2.19 7.35 -13.83
CA TYR A 121 -3.12 8.31 -14.44
C TYR A 121 -2.53 8.95 -15.69
N SER A 122 -1.31 9.42 -15.59
CA SER A 122 -0.58 10.07 -16.68
C SER A 122 0.91 9.78 -16.56
N ILE A 123 1.70 10.29 -17.48
CA ILE A 123 3.17 10.13 -17.45
C ILE A 123 3.80 10.58 -16.12
N SER A 124 3.21 11.55 -15.43
CA SER A 124 3.75 12.12 -14.19
C SER A 124 2.97 11.78 -12.94
N GLN A 125 1.82 11.14 -13.04
CA GLN A 125 0.93 10.93 -11.91
C GLN A 125 0.46 9.47 -11.80
N PHE A 126 0.50 8.96 -10.57
CA PHE A 126 -0.07 7.66 -10.22
C PHE A 126 -0.48 7.64 -8.74
N SER A 127 -1.25 6.65 -8.35
CA SER A 127 -1.52 6.37 -6.94
C SER A 127 -1.09 4.96 -6.56
N VAL A 128 -0.81 4.77 -5.28
CA VAL A 128 -0.52 3.48 -4.67
C VAL A 128 -1.58 3.19 -3.63
N TRP A 129 -2.19 2.04 -3.74
CA TRP A 129 -3.25 1.60 -2.88
C TRP A 129 -2.73 0.52 -1.94
N ALA A 130 -3.02 0.69 -0.65
CA ALA A 130 -2.64 -0.22 0.41
C ALA A 130 -3.84 -0.58 1.26
N TYR A 131 -3.78 -1.71 1.93
CA TYR A 131 -4.82 -2.13 2.86
C TYR A 131 -4.25 -2.77 4.12
N ASP A 132 -5.08 -2.85 5.14
CA ASP A 132 -4.90 -3.62 6.36
C ASP A 132 -6.20 -4.36 6.64
N GLU A 133 -6.21 -5.67 6.43
CA GLU A 133 -7.42 -6.50 6.58
C GLU A 133 -7.86 -6.67 8.04
N VAL A 134 -7.01 -6.34 8.98
CA VAL A 134 -7.22 -6.60 10.40
C VAL A 134 -7.85 -5.41 11.11
N LEU A 135 -7.14 -4.29 11.11
CA LEU A 135 -7.54 -3.07 11.81
C LEU A 135 -8.54 -2.24 10.98
N PHE A 136 -8.40 -2.30 9.66
CA PHE A 136 -9.15 -1.47 8.73
C PHE A 136 -9.88 -2.30 7.66
N ASN A 137 -10.39 -3.47 8.03
CA ASN A 137 -11.15 -4.29 7.09
C ASN A 137 -12.28 -3.50 6.42
N GLY A 138 -12.29 -3.53 5.08
CA GLY A 138 -13.24 -2.78 4.26
C GLY A 138 -12.81 -1.34 3.93
N TYR A 139 -11.56 -0.95 4.26
CA TYR A 139 -10.99 0.34 3.90
C TYR A 139 -9.71 0.18 3.09
N MET A 140 -9.41 1.15 2.26
CA MET A 140 -8.16 1.27 1.52
C MET A 140 -7.51 2.61 1.81
N PHE A 141 -6.17 2.61 1.87
CA PHE A 141 -5.35 3.81 1.94
C PHE A 141 -4.85 4.12 0.53
N ILE A 142 -5.06 5.33 0.07
CA ILE A 142 -4.62 5.78 -1.24
C ILE A 142 -3.60 6.88 -1.06
N THR A 143 -2.39 6.64 -1.56
CA THR A 143 -1.29 7.60 -1.55
C THR A 143 -1.01 8.05 -2.98
N ASP A 144 -1.18 9.33 -3.24
CA ASP A 144 -0.89 9.92 -4.54
C ASP A 144 0.60 10.20 -4.70
N ALA A 145 1.09 10.10 -5.91
CA ALA A 145 2.49 10.32 -6.24
C ALA A 145 2.66 11.09 -7.56
N GLU A 146 3.74 11.83 -7.63
CA GLU A 146 4.15 12.56 -8.83
C GLU A 146 5.58 12.18 -9.22
N ILE A 147 5.83 12.15 -10.52
CA ILE A 147 7.15 11.89 -11.09
C ILE A 147 7.69 13.20 -11.68
N TYR A 148 8.81 13.62 -11.12
CA TYR A 148 9.65 14.69 -11.67
C TYR A 148 10.96 14.08 -12.17
N GLU A 149 12.09 14.39 -11.55
CA GLU A 149 13.36 13.67 -11.74
C GLU A 149 13.39 12.34 -10.98
N LYS A 150 12.55 12.22 -9.97
CA LYS A 150 12.33 11.04 -9.11
C LYS A 150 10.88 10.96 -8.71
N VAL A 151 10.46 9.80 -8.24
CA VAL A 151 9.12 9.62 -7.66
C VAL A 151 9.03 10.36 -6.33
N VAL A 152 7.99 11.19 -6.19
CA VAL A 152 7.66 11.91 -4.95
C VAL A 152 6.25 11.54 -4.56
N PHE A 153 6.09 10.92 -3.39
CA PHE A 153 4.77 10.62 -2.83
C PHE A 153 4.23 11.84 -2.07
N ASP A 154 2.96 12.12 -2.28
CA ASP A 154 2.24 13.13 -1.52
C ASP A 154 2.12 12.68 -0.05
N ASP A 155 2.29 13.62 0.87
CA ASP A 155 2.04 13.38 2.30
C ASP A 155 0.54 13.25 2.63
N LEU A 156 -0.33 13.49 1.66
CA LEU A 156 -1.79 13.39 1.76
C LEU A 156 -2.29 11.98 1.44
N THR A 157 -1.87 10.99 2.23
CA THR A 157 -2.52 9.68 2.21
C THR A 157 -3.94 9.79 2.73
N ASN A 158 -4.90 9.32 1.96
CA ASN A 158 -6.32 9.31 2.31
C ASN A 158 -6.81 7.88 2.56
N ILE A 159 -7.83 7.75 3.39
CA ILE A 159 -8.52 6.49 3.66
C ILE A 159 -9.91 6.53 3.04
N TYR A 160 -10.26 5.48 2.31
CA TYR A 160 -11.56 5.31 1.67
C TYR A 160 -12.20 3.99 2.08
N LYS A 161 -13.51 4.00 2.24
CA LYS A 161 -14.25 2.77 2.44
C LYS A 161 -14.26 1.98 1.12
N LYS A 162 -13.86 0.72 1.20
CA LYS A 162 -13.95 -0.20 0.06
C LYS A 162 -15.44 -0.45 -0.24
N LEU A 163 -15.84 -0.21 -1.48
CA LEU A 163 -17.20 -0.47 -1.93
C LEU A 163 -17.45 -1.98 -2.11
#